data_0978dce676fc1a3ce51e614daee30530
#
_entry.id   0978dce676fc1a3ce51e614daee30530
#
_cell.length_a   1.000
_cell.length_b   1.000
_cell.length_c   1.000
_cell.angle_alpha   90.00
_cell.angle_beta   90.00
_cell.angle_gamma   90.00
#
_symmetry.space_group_name_H-M   'P 1'
#
loop_
_entity.id
_entity.type
_entity.pdbx_description
1 polymer ?
#
loop_
_entity_poly.entity_id
_entity_poly.type
_entity_poly.pdbx_seq_one_letter_code
_entity_poly.pdbx_strand_id
1 'polypeptide(L)'
;VFMGLGHGIVEAVINPVCAAIYPKEKTKWLAILHAAWPAGLISGSLMIFLTKGIFVGWNIHSLWIAIPAIIYAFMLLKSVFPVDERVQAGVPFMDMLKQVGFLTATIACGLLTYEIGNVLPLFTSFNVPGNWFTISMVLGLVMGGAFGFYTKSLGQPIFFLLCLLMLPIATAELGTDSWIQKLMTPVVSGFGIDPIFSIIFSASIMMILRLQAGTILKFGTPVMILCVSGLFSAVGLFWLSSASGYAILIAFIIYALGQTFYWPCILGFTSERYPQGGALTLNTVSALGLLFNGIIGAQVLGVAFDNSIHSQIVEKDPIFAEAASQEKSFLWMKNDAIIPELKDSYINSTSGASAEEQTELNNMYSTADVQAGRDVLRFATVFPGILFIVFGGLVFYFNSIGGYKPINLVEEKKAAKT
;
A
#
# COMPACT_ATOMS: atom_id res chain seq x y z
N VAL A 1 -12.58 10.01 7.00
CA VAL A 1 -13.51 8.87 6.89
C VAL A 1 -14.26 8.90 5.56
N PHE A 2 -15.04 9.97 5.23
CA PHE A 2 -15.84 10.01 4.00
C PHE A 2 -15.01 9.90 2.71
N MET A 3 -13.84 10.53 2.64
CA MET A 3 -12.92 10.38 1.50
C MET A 3 -12.44 8.94 1.34
N GLY A 4 -12.06 8.29 2.45
CA GLY A 4 -11.66 6.88 2.44
C GLY A 4 -12.79 5.95 2.01
N LEU A 5 -14.01 6.19 2.49
CA LEU A 5 -15.20 5.43 2.08
C LEU A 5 -15.46 5.58 0.56
N GLY A 6 -15.41 6.81 0.05
CA GLY A 6 -15.55 7.07 -1.39
C GLY A 6 -14.50 6.37 -2.23
N HIS A 7 -13.23 6.43 -1.81
CA HIS A 7 -12.14 5.71 -2.46
C HIS A 7 -12.38 4.20 -2.45
N GLY A 8 -12.74 3.63 -1.29
CA GLY A 8 -13.01 2.19 -1.17
C GLY A 8 -14.16 1.71 -2.06
N ILE A 9 -15.24 2.50 -2.20
CA ILE A 9 -16.36 2.18 -3.10
C ILE A 9 -15.88 2.15 -4.56
N VAL A 10 -15.09 3.15 -4.99
CA VAL A 10 -14.55 3.17 -6.35
C VAL A 10 -13.65 1.97 -6.59
N GLU A 11 -12.70 1.69 -5.70
CA GLU A 11 -11.78 0.54 -5.79
C GLU A 11 -12.53 -0.79 -5.88
N ALA A 12 -13.58 -0.97 -5.10
CA ALA A 12 -14.40 -2.18 -5.12
C ALA A 12 -15.14 -2.43 -6.44
N VAL A 13 -15.38 -1.38 -7.23
CA VAL A 13 -16.12 -1.48 -8.49
C VAL A 13 -15.20 -1.59 -9.70
N ILE A 14 -14.14 -0.77 -9.77
CA ILE A 14 -13.35 -0.61 -11.01
C ILE A 14 -12.57 -1.87 -11.38
N ASN A 15 -12.00 -2.60 -10.41
CA ASN A 15 -11.19 -3.78 -10.66
C ASN A 15 -12.03 -4.94 -11.23
N PRO A 16 -13.16 -5.35 -10.62
CA PRO A 16 -14.03 -6.38 -11.20
C PRO A 16 -14.59 -6.00 -12.57
N VAL A 17 -15.00 -4.74 -12.75
CA VAL A 17 -15.52 -4.26 -14.04
C VAL A 17 -14.44 -4.33 -15.12
N CYS A 18 -13.22 -3.89 -14.83
CA CYS A 18 -12.10 -3.98 -15.76
C CYS A 18 -11.80 -5.44 -16.14
N ALA A 19 -11.74 -6.34 -15.16
CA ALA A 19 -11.50 -7.77 -15.39
C ALA A 19 -12.61 -8.43 -16.22
N ALA A 20 -13.86 -7.98 -16.06
CA ALA A 20 -15.01 -8.48 -16.85
C ALA A 20 -15.03 -7.97 -18.29
N ILE A 21 -14.57 -6.73 -18.54
CA ILE A 21 -14.47 -6.16 -19.89
C ILE A 21 -13.34 -6.82 -20.69
N TYR A 22 -12.22 -7.17 -20.03
CA TYR A 22 -11.02 -7.68 -20.69
C TYR A 22 -10.63 -9.10 -20.23
N PRO A 23 -11.47 -10.12 -20.45
CA PRO A 23 -11.30 -11.46 -19.85
C PRO A 23 -10.03 -12.20 -20.32
N LYS A 24 -9.44 -11.83 -21.46
CA LYS A 24 -8.23 -12.48 -22.01
C LYS A 24 -6.91 -11.80 -21.61
N GLU A 25 -6.95 -10.53 -21.22
CA GLU A 25 -5.76 -9.74 -20.88
C GLU A 25 -5.96 -8.99 -19.56
N LYS A 26 -6.51 -9.68 -18.53
CA LYS A 26 -6.91 -9.06 -17.27
C LYS A 26 -5.79 -8.29 -16.59
N THR A 27 -4.61 -8.91 -16.44
CA THR A 27 -3.45 -8.28 -15.79
C THR A 27 -3.00 -7.02 -16.53
N LYS A 28 -2.96 -7.04 -17.86
CA LYS A 28 -2.57 -5.87 -18.65
C LYS A 28 -3.52 -4.68 -18.42
N TRP A 29 -4.81 -4.93 -18.52
CA TRP A 29 -5.80 -3.85 -18.40
C TRP A 29 -5.97 -3.36 -16.97
N LEU A 30 -5.80 -4.23 -15.97
CA LEU A 30 -5.70 -3.82 -14.58
C LEU A 30 -4.48 -2.92 -14.35
N ALA A 31 -3.32 -3.22 -14.95
CA ALA A 31 -2.15 -2.35 -14.85
C ALA A 31 -2.38 -0.97 -15.50
N ILE A 32 -3.02 -0.93 -16.68
CA ILE A 32 -3.37 0.33 -17.35
C ILE A 32 -4.42 1.11 -16.53
N LEU A 33 -5.42 0.44 -15.96
CA LEU A 33 -6.38 1.05 -15.04
C LEU A 33 -5.69 1.73 -13.86
N HIS A 34 -4.76 1.01 -13.24
CA HIS A 34 -4.00 1.52 -12.10
C HIS A 34 -2.96 2.60 -12.46
N ALA A 35 -2.74 2.91 -13.75
CA ALA A 35 -2.00 4.10 -14.17
C ALA A 35 -2.77 5.40 -13.83
N ALA A 36 -4.07 5.33 -13.59
CA ALA A 36 -4.87 6.46 -13.12
C ALA A 36 -4.46 6.96 -11.73
N TRP A 37 -3.95 6.09 -10.85
CA TRP A 37 -3.45 6.48 -9.53
C TRP A 37 -2.30 7.50 -9.63
N PRO A 38 -1.14 7.18 -10.26
CA PRO A 38 -0.07 8.15 -10.43
C PRO A 38 -0.47 9.34 -11.31
N ALA A 39 -1.36 9.18 -12.29
CA ALA A 39 -1.90 10.30 -13.05
C ALA A 39 -2.65 11.28 -12.14
N GLY A 40 -3.39 10.78 -11.16
CA GLY A 40 -4.06 11.60 -10.13
C GLY A 40 -3.05 12.37 -9.25
N LEU A 41 -1.95 11.72 -8.84
CA LEU A 41 -0.86 12.37 -8.08
C LEU A 41 -0.20 13.49 -8.90
N ILE A 42 0.06 13.25 -10.19
CA ILE A 42 0.64 14.27 -11.08
C ILE A 42 -0.32 15.45 -11.25
N SER A 43 -1.57 15.18 -11.61
CA SER A 43 -2.56 16.24 -11.87
C SER A 43 -2.88 17.04 -10.60
N GLY A 44 -3.05 16.38 -9.46
CA GLY A 44 -3.27 17.02 -8.17
C GLY A 44 -2.08 17.90 -7.74
N SER A 45 -0.85 17.39 -7.87
CA SER A 45 0.38 18.13 -7.58
C SER A 45 0.52 19.37 -8.48
N LEU A 46 0.27 19.22 -9.78
CA LEU A 46 0.28 20.36 -10.72
C LEU A 46 -0.79 21.40 -10.38
N MET A 47 -2.00 20.99 -10.02
CA MET A 47 -3.06 21.91 -9.60
C MET A 47 -2.67 22.67 -8.34
N ILE A 48 -2.10 22.02 -7.33
CA ILE A 48 -1.58 22.66 -6.13
C ILE A 48 -0.47 23.65 -6.50
N PHE A 49 0.48 23.25 -7.31
CA PHE A 49 1.59 24.11 -7.74
C PHE A 49 1.11 25.37 -8.45
N LEU A 50 0.14 25.23 -9.39
CA LEU A 50 -0.39 26.34 -10.17
C LEU A 50 -1.28 27.29 -9.34
N THR A 51 -1.88 26.81 -8.27
CA THR A 51 -2.89 27.55 -7.50
C THR A 51 -2.44 27.96 -6.10
N LYS A 52 -1.24 27.56 -5.67
CA LYS A 52 -0.69 27.84 -4.31
C LYS A 52 -0.60 29.35 -3.97
N GLY A 53 -0.51 30.23 -4.99
CA GLY A 53 -0.50 31.68 -4.82
C GLY A 53 -1.88 32.34 -4.88
N ILE A 54 -2.90 31.58 -5.27
CA ILE A 54 -4.27 32.07 -5.48
C ILE A 54 -5.19 31.63 -4.34
N PHE A 55 -5.08 30.37 -3.96
CA PHE A 55 -5.92 29.76 -2.93
C PHE A 55 -5.09 29.40 -1.70
N VAL A 56 -5.56 29.85 -0.55
CA VAL A 56 -4.95 29.57 0.76
C VAL A 56 -5.82 28.56 1.50
N GLY A 57 -5.23 27.41 1.83
CA GLY A 57 -5.88 26.37 2.62
C GLY A 57 -6.11 25.05 1.87
N TRP A 58 -5.84 23.96 2.56
CA TRP A 58 -5.96 22.60 2.04
C TRP A 58 -7.40 22.24 1.64
N ASN A 59 -8.42 22.83 2.28
CA ASN A 59 -9.83 22.59 2.02
C ASN A 59 -10.22 22.92 0.57
N ILE A 60 -9.70 24.05 0.05
CA ILE A 60 -10.02 24.50 -1.32
C ILE A 60 -9.33 23.57 -2.33
N HIS A 61 -8.09 23.17 -2.05
CA HIS A 61 -7.39 22.22 -2.92
C HIS A 61 -8.08 20.85 -2.96
N SER A 62 -8.71 20.43 -1.85
CA SER A 62 -9.49 19.18 -1.83
C SER A 62 -10.71 19.19 -2.75
N LEU A 63 -11.27 20.36 -3.05
CA LEU A 63 -12.43 20.49 -3.95
C LEU A 63 -12.09 20.14 -5.42
N TRP A 64 -10.83 20.13 -5.81
CA TRP A 64 -10.43 19.72 -7.17
C TRP A 64 -10.87 18.29 -7.50
N ILE A 65 -11.04 17.42 -6.50
CA ILE A 65 -11.57 16.06 -6.67
C ILE A 65 -13.00 16.07 -7.26
N ALA A 66 -13.77 17.12 -7.04
CA ALA A 66 -15.13 17.23 -7.56
C ALA A 66 -15.16 17.27 -9.10
N ILE A 67 -14.14 17.81 -9.75
CA ILE A 67 -14.08 17.90 -11.23
C ILE A 67 -14.11 16.52 -11.88
N PRO A 68 -13.12 15.63 -11.64
CA PRO A 68 -13.16 14.28 -12.21
C PRO A 68 -14.36 13.47 -11.70
N ALA A 69 -14.80 13.67 -10.45
CA ALA A 69 -15.98 12.99 -9.91
C ALA A 69 -17.27 13.33 -10.70
N ILE A 70 -17.49 14.59 -11.03
CA ILE A 70 -18.62 15.02 -11.85
C ILE A 70 -18.51 14.46 -13.27
N ILE A 71 -17.33 14.51 -13.86
CA ILE A 71 -17.09 14.01 -15.23
C ILE A 71 -17.44 12.53 -15.31
N TYR A 72 -16.86 11.69 -14.43
CA TYR A 72 -17.12 10.25 -14.50
C TYR A 72 -18.58 9.91 -14.08
N ALA A 73 -19.20 10.68 -13.17
CA ALA A 73 -20.61 10.50 -12.86
C ALA A 73 -21.50 10.66 -14.12
N PHE A 74 -21.26 11.70 -14.93
CA PHE A 74 -21.95 11.86 -16.19
C PHE A 74 -21.66 10.73 -17.18
N MET A 75 -20.43 10.27 -17.26
CA MET A 75 -20.04 9.14 -18.13
C MET A 75 -20.76 7.86 -17.71
N LEU A 76 -20.94 7.61 -16.42
CA LEU A 76 -21.56 6.39 -15.91
C LEU A 76 -23.10 6.38 -16.00
N LEU A 77 -23.78 7.54 -16.07
CA LEU A 77 -25.25 7.64 -16.07
C LEU A 77 -25.95 6.76 -17.10
N LYS A 78 -25.32 6.51 -18.24
CA LYS A 78 -25.88 5.71 -19.35
C LYS A 78 -25.03 4.47 -19.67
N SER A 79 -24.02 4.16 -18.87
CA SER A 79 -23.14 3.04 -19.11
C SER A 79 -23.82 1.72 -18.75
N VAL A 80 -23.68 0.73 -19.63
CA VAL A 80 -24.11 -0.63 -19.35
C VAL A 80 -22.93 -1.38 -18.75
N PHE A 81 -23.08 -1.87 -17.53
CA PHE A 81 -22.04 -2.63 -16.85
C PHE A 81 -21.96 -4.05 -17.41
N PRO A 82 -20.74 -4.60 -17.57
CA PRO A 82 -20.56 -5.96 -18.02
C PRO A 82 -21.07 -6.97 -16.99
N VAL A 83 -21.53 -8.10 -17.46
CA VAL A 83 -21.86 -9.23 -16.57
C VAL A 83 -20.54 -9.88 -16.15
N ASP A 84 -20.40 -10.15 -14.84
CA ASP A 84 -19.24 -10.84 -14.29
C ASP A 84 -19.01 -12.21 -14.96
N GLU A 85 -17.76 -12.58 -15.26
CA GLU A 85 -17.38 -13.83 -15.92
C GLU A 85 -17.96 -15.07 -15.22
N ARG A 86 -17.93 -15.06 -13.88
CA ARG A 86 -18.51 -16.10 -13.04
C ARG A 86 -20.00 -16.30 -13.31
N VAL A 87 -20.75 -15.20 -13.40
CA VAL A 87 -22.19 -15.22 -13.68
C VAL A 87 -22.46 -15.74 -15.09
N GLN A 88 -21.69 -15.28 -16.08
CA GLN A 88 -21.79 -15.77 -17.46
C GLN A 88 -21.51 -17.28 -17.56
N ALA A 89 -20.51 -17.75 -16.80
CA ALA A 89 -20.20 -19.17 -16.71
C ALA A 89 -21.22 -19.98 -15.91
N GLY A 90 -22.12 -19.32 -15.16
CA GLY A 90 -23.13 -19.96 -14.31
C GLY A 90 -22.56 -20.62 -13.07
N VAL A 91 -21.43 -20.11 -12.56
CA VAL A 91 -20.82 -20.59 -11.30
C VAL A 91 -21.73 -20.21 -10.12
N PRO A 92 -22.11 -21.17 -9.26
CA PRO A 92 -22.97 -20.92 -8.11
C PRO A 92 -22.36 -19.88 -7.14
N PHE A 93 -23.22 -19.13 -6.47
CA PHE A 93 -22.81 -18.15 -5.46
C PHE A 93 -21.98 -18.79 -4.32
N MET A 94 -22.36 -20.00 -3.92
CA MET A 94 -21.63 -20.75 -2.88
C MET A 94 -20.18 -21.05 -3.29
N ASP A 95 -19.92 -21.36 -4.55
CA ASP A 95 -18.55 -21.65 -5.02
C ASP A 95 -17.67 -20.40 -5.07
N MET A 96 -18.27 -19.23 -5.26
CA MET A 96 -17.60 -17.94 -5.07
C MET A 96 -17.15 -17.78 -3.61
N LEU A 97 -18.02 -18.02 -2.64
CA LEU A 97 -17.71 -17.90 -1.21
C LEU A 97 -16.63 -18.88 -0.77
N LYS A 98 -16.63 -20.11 -1.31
CA LYS A 98 -15.63 -21.14 -1.01
C LYS A 98 -14.20 -20.73 -1.40
N GLN A 99 -14.02 -19.81 -2.35
CA GLN A 99 -12.68 -19.34 -2.73
C GLN A 99 -12.01 -18.62 -1.56
N VAL A 100 -12.76 -17.82 -0.83
CA VAL A 100 -12.30 -17.09 0.37
C VAL A 100 -12.14 -18.03 1.57
N GLY A 101 -13.20 -18.79 1.90
CA GLY A 101 -13.21 -19.79 2.96
C GLY A 101 -12.88 -19.25 4.36
N PHE A 102 -12.65 -20.19 5.30
CA PHE A 102 -12.37 -19.89 6.71
C PHE A 102 -11.15 -19.02 6.92
N LEU A 103 -10.00 -19.39 6.35
CA LEU A 103 -8.71 -18.76 6.67
C LEU A 103 -8.69 -17.27 6.29
N THR A 104 -9.07 -16.96 5.05
CA THR A 104 -9.08 -15.58 4.57
C THR A 104 -10.15 -14.76 5.26
N ALA A 105 -11.34 -15.33 5.49
CA ALA A 105 -12.42 -14.63 6.20
C ALA A 105 -12.03 -14.28 7.64
N THR A 106 -11.31 -15.17 8.34
CA THR A 106 -10.82 -14.90 9.71
C THR A 106 -9.96 -13.64 9.76
N ILE A 107 -8.96 -13.55 8.89
CA ILE A 107 -8.06 -12.38 8.87
C ILE A 107 -8.81 -11.12 8.43
N ALA A 108 -9.59 -11.21 7.36
CA ALA A 108 -10.34 -10.08 6.85
C ALA A 108 -11.33 -9.51 7.89
N CYS A 109 -12.12 -10.38 8.52
CA CYS A 109 -13.06 -9.96 9.57
C CYS A 109 -12.34 -9.41 10.81
N GLY A 110 -11.21 -10.00 11.21
CA GLY A 110 -10.44 -9.54 12.37
C GLY A 110 -9.88 -8.13 12.14
N LEU A 111 -9.21 -7.90 11.02
CA LEU A 111 -8.64 -6.59 10.68
C LEU A 111 -9.74 -5.55 10.45
N LEU A 112 -10.83 -5.91 9.79
CA LEU A 112 -11.97 -5.02 9.59
C LEU A 112 -12.63 -4.63 10.92
N THR A 113 -12.80 -5.57 11.84
CA THR A 113 -13.35 -5.31 13.18
C THR A 113 -12.43 -4.37 13.96
N TYR A 114 -11.12 -4.58 13.86
CA TYR A 114 -10.13 -3.70 14.49
C TYR A 114 -10.26 -2.27 13.99
N GLU A 115 -10.30 -2.08 12.68
CA GLU A 115 -10.40 -0.74 12.08
C GLU A 115 -11.73 -0.06 12.38
N ILE A 116 -12.85 -0.78 12.30
CA ILE A 116 -14.17 -0.26 12.69
C ILE A 116 -14.14 0.24 14.14
N GLY A 117 -13.57 -0.52 15.06
CA GLY A 117 -13.48 -0.11 16.46
C GLY A 117 -12.63 1.14 16.67
N ASN A 118 -11.56 1.33 15.90
CA ASN A 118 -10.71 2.53 15.96
C ASN A 118 -11.43 3.78 15.37
N VAL A 119 -12.31 3.59 14.40
CA VAL A 119 -13.07 4.67 13.77
C VAL A 119 -14.33 5.03 14.57
N LEU A 120 -14.89 4.07 15.30
CA LEU A 120 -16.18 4.23 16.00
C LEU A 120 -16.22 5.37 17.03
N PRO A 121 -15.13 5.68 17.79
CA PRO A 121 -15.09 6.83 18.72
C PRO A 121 -15.27 8.18 18.06
N LEU A 122 -15.02 8.31 16.76
CA LEU A 122 -15.24 9.56 16.01
C LEU A 122 -16.74 9.91 15.87
N PHE A 123 -17.62 8.94 16.04
CA PHE A 123 -19.06 9.08 15.83
C PHE A 123 -19.89 8.70 17.06
N THR A 124 -19.28 8.07 18.05
CA THR A 124 -19.99 7.51 19.21
C THR A 124 -19.15 7.69 20.48
N SER A 125 -19.77 7.41 21.62
CA SER A 125 -19.07 7.35 22.93
C SER A 125 -18.35 6.02 23.16
N PHE A 126 -18.06 5.26 22.11
CA PHE A 126 -17.35 3.99 22.25
C PHE A 126 -15.91 4.22 22.70
N ASN A 127 -15.51 3.52 23.77
CA ASN A 127 -14.16 3.57 24.30
C ASN A 127 -13.40 2.33 23.83
N VAL A 128 -12.31 2.53 23.08
CA VAL A 128 -11.52 1.42 22.55
C VAL A 128 -10.74 0.76 23.70
N PRO A 129 -11.00 -0.53 23.99
CA PRO A 129 -10.22 -1.25 25.03
C PRO A 129 -8.75 -1.36 24.65
N GLY A 130 -7.85 -1.30 25.66
CA GLY A 130 -6.40 -1.40 25.41
C GLY A 130 -5.96 -2.71 24.73
N ASN A 131 -6.73 -3.78 24.86
CA ASN A 131 -6.51 -5.08 24.19
C ASN A 131 -7.39 -5.27 22.94
N TRP A 132 -7.85 -4.17 22.31
CA TRP A 132 -8.80 -4.21 21.19
C TRP A 132 -8.30 -5.04 19.99
N PHE A 133 -7.01 -5.02 19.70
CA PHE A 133 -6.46 -5.86 18.65
C PHE A 133 -6.73 -7.36 18.90
N THR A 134 -6.45 -7.84 20.13
CA THR A 134 -6.69 -9.23 20.50
C THR A 134 -8.17 -9.58 20.42
N ILE A 135 -9.04 -8.70 20.95
CA ILE A 135 -10.51 -8.88 20.88
C ILE A 135 -10.95 -8.99 19.42
N SER A 136 -10.47 -8.11 18.56
CA SER A 136 -10.82 -8.09 17.13
C SER A 136 -10.36 -9.36 16.41
N MET A 137 -9.18 -9.90 16.73
CA MET A 137 -8.71 -11.16 16.16
C MET A 137 -9.55 -12.35 16.63
N VAL A 138 -9.97 -12.37 17.89
CA VAL A 138 -10.89 -13.41 18.41
C VAL A 138 -12.26 -13.30 17.73
N LEU A 139 -12.80 -12.09 17.57
CA LEU A 139 -14.05 -11.88 16.83
C LEU A 139 -13.91 -12.31 15.36
N GLY A 140 -12.77 -11.99 14.74
CA GLY A 140 -12.42 -12.46 13.39
C GLY A 140 -12.41 -13.98 13.29
N LEU A 141 -11.85 -14.67 14.29
CA LEU A 141 -11.85 -16.13 14.34
C LEU A 141 -13.27 -16.71 14.45
N VAL A 142 -14.12 -16.11 15.27
CA VAL A 142 -15.53 -16.53 15.41
C VAL A 142 -16.30 -16.30 14.11
N MET A 143 -16.19 -15.10 13.52
CA MET A 143 -16.87 -14.75 12.26
C MET A 143 -16.36 -15.60 11.09
N GLY A 144 -15.03 -15.75 10.98
CA GLY A 144 -14.42 -16.63 9.99
C GLY A 144 -14.79 -18.09 10.20
N GLY A 145 -14.87 -18.54 11.46
CA GLY A 145 -15.36 -19.89 11.80
C GLY A 145 -16.81 -20.12 11.35
N ALA A 146 -17.70 -19.19 11.62
CA ALA A 146 -19.08 -19.23 11.16
C ALA A 146 -19.16 -19.25 9.62
N PHE A 147 -18.35 -18.41 8.94
CA PHE A 147 -18.27 -18.38 7.49
C PHE A 147 -17.71 -19.69 6.90
N GLY A 148 -16.63 -20.23 7.49
CA GLY A 148 -16.05 -21.50 7.09
C GLY A 148 -17.01 -22.68 7.28
N PHE A 149 -17.75 -22.69 8.38
CA PHE A 149 -18.79 -23.68 8.63
C PHE A 149 -19.94 -23.58 7.60
N TYR A 150 -20.39 -22.36 7.29
CA TYR A 150 -21.42 -22.13 6.29
C TYR A 150 -20.99 -22.56 4.88
N THR A 151 -19.77 -22.18 4.48
CA THR A 151 -19.24 -22.51 3.14
C THR A 151 -18.68 -23.92 3.03
N LYS A 152 -18.43 -24.60 4.16
CA LYS A 152 -17.73 -25.90 4.24
C LYS A 152 -16.37 -25.87 3.51
N SER A 153 -15.64 -24.74 3.62
CA SER A 153 -14.38 -24.52 2.93
C SER A 153 -13.35 -23.82 3.83
N LEU A 154 -12.12 -24.31 3.79
CA LEU A 154 -10.96 -23.60 4.38
C LEU A 154 -10.49 -22.43 3.53
N GLY A 155 -10.91 -22.35 2.27
CA GLY A 155 -10.43 -21.42 1.26
C GLY A 155 -9.36 -22.04 0.36
N GLN A 156 -8.99 -21.32 -0.70
CA GLN A 156 -7.94 -21.75 -1.62
C GLN A 156 -6.55 -21.41 -1.04
N PRO A 157 -5.63 -22.39 -0.88
CA PRO A 157 -4.36 -22.16 -0.17
C PRO A 157 -3.49 -21.07 -0.80
N ILE A 158 -3.33 -21.07 -2.13
CA ILE A 158 -2.54 -20.04 -2.82
C ILE A 158 -3.25 -18.69 -2.74
N PHE A 159 -4.57 -18.63 -2.83
CA PHE A 159 -5.32 -17.39 -2.64
C PHE A 159 -5.11 -16.81 -1.23
N PHE A 160 -5.17 -17.65 -0.21
CA PHE A 160 -4.86 -17.24 1.16
C PHE A 160 -3.42 -16.71 1.28
N LEU A 161 -2.45 -17.38 0.65
CA LEU A 161 -1.06 -16.90 0.58
C LEU A 161 -0.99 -15.52 -0.10
N LEU A 162 -1.71 -15.31 -1.23
CA LEU A 162 -1.74 -13.99 -1.89
C LEU A 162 -2.31 -12.91 -0.95
N CYS A 163 -3.34 -13.23 -0.20
CA CYS A 163 -3.91 -12.33 0.81
C CYS A 163 -2.88 -11.97 1.90
N LEU A 164 -2.08 -12.92 2.37
CA LEU A 164 -1.00 -12.65 3.34
C LEU A 164 0.12 -11.80 2.72
N LEU A 165 0.46 -12.05 1.46
CA LEU A 165 1.49 -11.29 0.75
C LEU A 165 1.08 -9.82 0.49
N MET A 166 -0.21 -9.48 0.65
CA MET A 166 -0.63 -8.08 0.62
C MET A 166 -0.01 -7.24 1.74
N LEU A 167 0.37 -7.84 2.88
CA LEU A 167 1.10 -7.11 3.92
C LEU A 167 2.45 -6.58 3.41
N PRO A 168 3.40 -7.41 2.95
CA PRO A 168 4.66 -6.90 2.41
C PRO A 168 4.50 -6.10 1.11
N ILE A 169 3.52 -6.40 0.25
CA ILE A 169 3.23 -5.62 -0.96
C ILE A 169 2.84 -4.20 -0.59
N ALA A 170 1.79 -4.05 0.21
CA ALA A 170 1.25 -2.74 0.53
C ALA A 170 2.23 -1.91 1.40
N THR A 171 2.97 -2.55 2.30
CA THR A 171 4.02 -1.88 3.08
C THR A 171 5.16 -1.39 2.18
N ALA A 172 5.61 -2.21 1.22
CA ALA A 172 6.67 -1.82 0.29
C ALA A 172 6.22 -0.78 -0.74
N GLU A 173 4.97 -0.78 -1.20
CA GLU A 173 4.46 0.17 -2.20
C GLU A 173 3.96 1.47 -1.55
N LEU A 174 3.08 1.37 -0.55
CA LEU A 174 2.40 2.53 0.04
C LEU A 174 3.08 3.05 1.31
N GLY A 175 3.61 2.13 2.13
CA GLY A 175 4.22 2.48 3.42
C GLY A 175 5.53 3.24 3.28
N THR A 176 6.30 2.99 2.22
CA THR A 176 7.61 3.62 2.01
C THR A 176 7.57 4.98 1.30
N ASP A 177 6.48 5.32 0.64
CA ASP A 177 6.37 6.52 -0.21
C ASP A 177 6.72 7.81 0.55
N SER A 178 6.22 8.00 1.77
CA SER A 178 6.49 9.20 2.58
C SER A 178 7.98 9.32 2.96
N TRP A 179 8.64 8.21 3.27
CA TRP A 179 10.06 8.17 3.61
C TRP A 179 10.95 8.47 2.41
N ILE A 180 10.60 7.94 1.25
CA ILE A 180 11.31 8.20 -0.02
C ILE A 180 11.18 9.67 -0.39
N GLN A 181 9.99 10.25 -0.30
CA GLN A 181 9.78 11.67 -0.59
C GLN A 181 10.58 12.56 0.36
N LYS A 182 10.68 12.21 1.63
CA LYS A 182 11.52 12.91 2.61
C LYS A 182 12.99 12.98 2.19
N LEU A 183 13.52 11.91 1.58
CA LEU A 183 14.89 11.89 1.05
C LEU A 183 15.02 12.62 -0.29
N MET A 184 14.01 12.57 -1.15
CA MET A 184 14.05 13.19 -2.48
C MET A 184 13.85 14.72 -2.44
N THR A 185 13.01 15.19 -1.52
CA THR A 185 12.67 16.62 -1.41
C THR A 185 13.92 17.54 -1.30
N PRO A 186 14.90 17.29 -0.43
CA PRO A 186 16.11 18.13 -0.35
C PRO A 186 16.94 18.10 -1.65
N VAL A 187 16.99 16.96 -2.34
CA VAL A 187 17.72 16.83 -3.61
C VAL A 187 17.07 17.69 -4.69
N VAL A 188 15.74 17.59 -4.83
CA VAL A 188 14.97 18.37 -5.80
C VAL A 188 15.07 19.86 -5.50
N SER A 189 14.96 20.26 -4.23
CA SER A 189 15.10 21.65 -3.78
C SER A 189 16.51 22.20 -4.05
N GLY A 190 17.55 21.37 -3.95
CA GLY A 190 18.93 21.72 -4.27
C GLY A 190 19.15 22.12 -5.74
N PHE A 191 18.25 21.73 -6.64
CA PHE A 191 18.20 22.21 -8.04
C PHE A 191 17.45 23.53 -8.22
N GLY A 192 16.93 24.13 -7.16
CA GLY A 192 16.03 25.29 -7.26
C GLY A 192 14.63 24.96 -7.75
N ILE A 193 14.23 23.69 -7.69
CA ILE A 193 12.94 23.18 -8.13
C ILE A 193 12.03 23.02 -6.90
N ASP A 194 10.74 23.35 -7.06
CA ASP A 194 9.76 23.17 -5.98
C ASP A 194 9.69 21.71 -5.52
N PRO A 195 9.70 21.45 -4.20
CA PRO A 195 9.63 20.08 -3.63
C PRO A 195 8.51 19.19 -4.18
N ILE A 196 7.40 19.77 -4.61
CA ILE A 196 6.25 19.04 -5.15
C ILE A 196 6.62 18.21 -6.40
N PHE A 197 7.67 18.60 -7.12
CA PHE A 197 8.15 17.86 -8.30
C PHE A 197 8.80 16.53 -7.94
N SER A 198 9.14 16.27 -6.67
CA SER A 198 9.57 14.94 -6.24
C SER A 198 8.43 13.92 -6.39
N ILE A 199 7.20 14.33 -6.04
CA ILE A 199 5.98 13.51 -6.21
C ILE A 199 5.70 13.29 -7.71
N ILE A 200 5.76 14.38 -8.49
CA ILE A 200 5.51 14.30 -9.94
C ILE A 200 6.52 13.37 -10.62
N PHE A 201 7.79 13.45 -10.23
CA PHE A 201 8.83 12.57 -10.78
C PHE A 201 8.54 11.10 -10.49
N SER A 202 8.26 10.74 -9.23
CA SER A 202 7.96 9.36 -8.85
C SER A 202 6.70 8.83 -9.54
N ALA A 203 5.63 9.61 -9.51
CA ALA A 203 4.37 9.27 -10.13
C ALA A 203 4.48 9.13 -11.67
N SER A 204 5.32 9.94 -12.31
CA SER A 204 5.54 9.87 -13.77
C SER A 204 6.18 8.56 -14.19
N ILE A 205 7.18 8.08 -13.45
CA ILE A 205 7.82 6.78 -13.72
C ILE A 205 6.78 5.65 -13.60
N MET A 206 6.02 5.64 -12.51
CA MET A 206 4.98 4.64 -12.27
C MET A 206 3.91 4.67 -13.37
N MET A 207 3.44 5.86 -13.75
CA MET A 207 2.42 6.02 -14.80
C MET A 207 2.91 5.49 -16.15
N ILE A 208 4.11 5.89 -16.57
CA ILE A 208 4.69 5.46 -17.86
C ILE A 208 4.84 3.95 -17.92
N LEU A 209 5.36 3.32 -16.85
CA LEU A 209 5.55 1.89 -16.78
C LEU A 209 4.22 1.13 -16.81
N ARG A 210 3.19 1.60 -16.07
CA ARG A 210 1.85 0.98 -16.08
C ARG A 210 1.16 1.10 -17.44
N LEU A 211 1.31 2.22 -18.14
CA LEU A 211 0.82 2.37 -19.50
C LEU A 211 1.53 1.42 -20.50
N GLN A 212 2.80 1.08 -20.23
CA GLN A 212 3.59 0.11 -21.02
C GLN A 212 3.39 -1.34 -20.59
N ALA A 213 2.44 -1.64 -19.70
CA ALA A 213 2.21 -2.98 -19.15
C ALA A 213 2.02 -4.04 -20.27
N GLY A 214 1.37 -3.69 -21.37
CA GLY A 214 1.20 -4.61 -22.50
C GLY A 214 2.51 -5.06 -23.15
N THR A 215 3.57 -4.26 -23.06
CA THR A 215 4.91 -4.64 -23.54
C THR A 215 5.65 -5.45 -22.47
N ILE A 216 5.57 -5.04 -21.21
CA ILE A 216 6.29 -5.66 -20.10
C ILE A 216 5.78 -7.09 -19.82
N LEU A 217 4.46 -7.28 -19.86
CA LEU A 217 3.84 -8.59 -19.65
C LEU A 217 4.10 -9.60 -20.76
N LYS A 218 4.72 -9.20 -21.88
CA LYS A 218 5.23 -10.15 -22.88
C LYS A 218 6.48 -10.90 -22.42
N PHE A 219 7.20 -10.35 -21.45
CA PHE A 219 8.43 -10.97 -20.92
C PHE A 219 8.18 -12.01 -19.84
N GLY A 220 6.96 -12.11 -19.31
CA GLY A 220 6.65 -13.11 -18.28
C GLY A 220 5.22 -13.10 -17.77
N THR A 221 4.90 -14.11 -16.99
CA THR A 221 3.61 -14.22 -16.31
C THR A 221 3.50 -13.21 -15.17
N PRO A 222 2.28 -12.90 -14.67
CA PRO A 222 2.11 -12.02 -13.51
C PRO A 222 2.95 -12.43 -12.30
N VAL A 223 3.10 -13.74 -12.05
CA VAL A 223 3.90 -14.27 -10.93
C VAL A 223 5.38 -14.00 -11.14
N MET A 224 5.89 -14.15 -12.38
CA MET A 224 7.27 -13.85 -12.72
C MET A 224 7.55 -12.34 -12.60
N ILE A 225 6.63 -11.51 -13.06
CA ILE A 225 6.75 -10.04 -12.91
C ILE A 225 6.80 -9.66 -11.43
N LEU A 226 5.94 -10.23 -10.58
CA LEU A 226 5.97 -10.00 -9.13
C LEU A 226 7.29 -10.43 -8.48
N CYS A 227 7.86 -11.56 -8.91
CA CYS A 227 9.18 -12.01 -8.44
C CYS A 227 10.28 -10.99 -8.81
N VAL A 228 10.35 -10.59 -10.08
CA VAL A 228 11.32 -9.60 -10.57
C VAL A 228 11.11 -8.24 -9.91
N SER A 229 9.87 -7.83 -9.71
CA SER A 229 9.49 -6.63 -8.96
C SER A 229 10.03 -6.65 -7.53
N GLY A 230 9.92 -7.80 -6.84
CA GLY A 230 10.51 -7.98 -5.51
C GLY A 230 12.01 -7.74 -5.49
N LEU A 231 12.73 -8.28 -6.48
CA LEU A 231 14.18 -8.09 -6.59
C LEU A 231 14.57 -6.63 -6.83
N PHE A 232 13.94 -5.97 -7.83
CA PHE A 232 14.25 -4.57 -8.14
C PHE A 232 13.90 -3.64 -6.98
N SER A 233 12.78 -3.85 -6.32
CA SER A 233 12.40 -3.04 -5.16
C SER A 233 13.36 -3.26 -3.98
N ALA A 234 13.78 -4.51 -3.71
CA ALA A 234 14.73 -4.77 -2.65
C ALA A 234 16.08 -4.08 -2.90
N VAL A 235 16.62 -4.21 -4.12
CA VAL A 235 17.87 -3.56 -4.52
C VAL A 235 17.72 -2.03 -4.47
N GLY A 236 16.62 -1.49 -5.00
CA GLY A 236 16.35 -0.05 -5.01
C GLY A 236 16.24 0.56 -3.62
N LEU A 237 15.47 -0.04 -2.71
CA LEU A 237 15.34 0.42 -1.32
C LEU A 237 16.66 0.31 -0.56
N PHE A 238 17.38 -0.80 -0.72
CA PHE A 238 18.69 -0.97 -0.09
C PHE A 238 19.67 0.12 -0.57
N TRP A 239 19.69 0.41 -1.85
CA TRP A 239 20.54 1.48 -2.37
C TRP A 239 20.08 2.87 -1.91
N LEU A 240 18.76 3.16 -1.92
CA LEU A 240 18.18 4.40 -1.40
C LEU A 240 18.59 4.67 0.05
N SER A 241 18.69 3.64 0.89
CA SER A 241 19.07 3.78 2.30
C SER A 241 20.47 4.34 2.50
N SER A 242 21.35 4.24 1.50
CA SER A 242 22.75 4.70 1.55
C SER A 242 23.09 5.74 0.49
N ALA A 243 22.21 5.99 -0.46
CA ALA A 243 22.45 6.93 -1.55
C ALA A 243 22.54 8.39 -1.07
N SER A 244 23.30 9.21 -1.79
CA SER A 244 23.42 10.66 -1.56
C SER A 244 23.40 11.43 -2.88
N GLY A 245 23.00 12.68 -2.84
CA GLY A 245 22.96 13.53 -4.03
C GLY A 245 22.14 12.92 -5.17
N TYR A 246 22.67 12.95 -6.39
CA TYR A 246 21.99 12.42 -7.58
C TYR A 246 21.77 10.90 -7.57
N ALA A 247 22.57 10.15 -6.80
CA ALA A 247 22.41 8.70 -6.70
C ALA A 247 21.05 8.32 -6.11
N ILE A 248 20.41 9.18 -5.31
CA ILE A 248 19.05 8.99 -4.78
C ILE A 248 18.05 8.84 -5.94
N LEU A 249 18.15 9.67 -6.98
CA LEU A 249 17.24 9.62 -8.13
C LEU A 249 17.41 8.32 -8.92
N ILE A 250 18.64 7.85 -9.09
CA ILE A 250 18.92 6.59 -9.81
C ILE A 250 18.43 5.38 -8.99
N ALA A 251 18.73 5.36 -7.69
CA ALA A 251 18.27 4.31 -6.78
C ALA A 251 16.74 4.27 -6.73
N PHE A 252 16.09 5.45 -6.75
CA PHE A 252 14.64 5.53 -6.83
C PHE A 252 14.08 4.95 -8.15
N ILE A 253 14.72 5.22 -9.30
CA ILE A 253 14.27 4.63 -10.58
C ILE A 253 14.29 3.10 -10.50
N ILE A 254 15.34 2.51 -9.92
CA ILE A 254 15.43 1.05 -9.75
C ILE A 254 14.31 0.53 -8.84
N TYR A 255 14.07 1.22 -7.72
CA TYR A 255 12.96 0.90 -6.84
C TYR A 255 11.61 1.00 -7.56
N ALA A 256 11.38 2.09 -8.30
CA ALA A 256 10.15 2.34 -9.04
C ALA A 256 9.86 1.28 -10.12
N LEU A 257 10.91 0.76 -10.79
CA LEU A 257 10.77 -0.38 -11.71
C LEU A 257 10.18 -1.62 -11.04
N GLY A 258 10.53 -1.85 -9.77
CA GLY A 258 9.99 -2.95 -8.99
C GLY A 258 8.56 -2.68 -8.48
N GLN A 259 8.36 -1.65 -7.67
CA GLN A 259 7.09 -1.39 -6.97
C GLN A 259 5.89 -1.18 -7.90
N THR A 260 6.13 -0.66 -9.11
CA THR A 260 5.08 -0.27 -10.07
C THR A 260 4.09 -1.38 -10.37
N PHE A 261 4.54 -2.65 -10.38
CA PHE A 261 3.71 -3.78 -10.80
C PHE A 261 3.14 -4.61 -9.65
N TYR A 262 3.39 -4.26 -8.40
CA TYR A 262 2.89 -5.03 -7.27
C TYR A 262 1.36 -5.13 -7.27
N TRP A 263 0.69 -4.00 -7.16
CA TRP A 263 -0.76 -3.97 -7.05
C TRP A 263 -1.47 -4.53 -8.28
N PRO A 264 -1.17 -4.09 -9.52
CA PRO A 264 -1.86 -4.60 -10.69
C PRO A 264 -1.58 -6.06 -10.99
N CYS A 265 -0.35 -6.56 -10.75
CA CYS A 265 -0.04 -7.96 -11.02
C CYS A 265 -0.62 -8.91 -9.98
N ILE A 266 -0.75 -8.53 -8.68
CA ILE A 266 -1.42 -9.37 -7.70
C ILE A 266 -2.92 -9.48 -8.00
N LEU A 267 -3.57 -8.39 -8.41
CA LEU A 267 -4.96 -8.41 -8.86
C LEU A 267 -5.13 -9.20 -10.15
N GLY A 268 -4.20 -9.03 -11.09
CA GLY A 268 -4.14 -9.81 -12.33
C GLY A 268 -4.05 -11.30 -12.03
N PHE A 269 -3.08 -11.69 -11.21
CA PHE A 269 -2.92 -13.08 -10.77
C PHE A 269 -4.19 -13.62 -10.11
N THR A 270 -4.78 -12.86 -9.20
CA THR A 270 -6.03 -13.25 -8.52
C THR A 270 -7.16 -13.45 -9.52
N SER A 271 -7.37 -12.52 -10.43
CA SER A 271 -8.46 -12.59 -11.42
C SER A 271 -8.28 -13.68 -12.47
N GLU A 272 -7.03 -14.03 -12.79
CA GLU A 272 -6.69 -15.08 -13.76
C GLU A 272 -6.74 -16.49 -13.16
N ARG A 273 -6.40 -16.65 -11.88
CA ARG A 273 -6.36 -17.97 -11.23
C ARG A 273 -7.60 -18.30 -10.42
N TYR A 274 -8.35 -17.28 -9.97
CA TYR A 274 -9.54 -17.44 -9.14
C TYR A 274 -10.76 -16.73 -9.73
N PRO A 275 -11.06 -16.90 -11.06
CA PRO A 275 -12.19 -16.23 -11.68
C PRO A 275 -13.55 -16.69 -11.10
N GLN A 276 -13.61 -17.86 -10.47
CA GLN A 276 -14.81 -18.33 -9.74
C GLN A 276 -15.16 -17.42 -8.56
N GLY A 277 -14.17 -16.76 -7.96
CA GLY A 277 -14.37 -15.80 -6.88
C GLY A 277 -14.87 -14.44 -7.34
N GLY A 278 -14.70 -14.12 -8.63
CA GLY A 278 -15.16 -12.86 -9.25
C GLY A 278 -14.75 -11.61 -8.46
N ALA A 279 -15.71 -10.72 -8.25
CA ALA A 279 -15.49 -9.48 -7.49
C ALA A 279 -15.09 -9.74 -6.03
N LEU A 280 -15.54 -10.84 -5.41
CA LEU A 280 -15.24 -11.13 -4.01
C LEU A 280 -13.73 -11.33 -3.78
N THR A 281 -13.07 -12.16 -4.59
CA THR A 281 -11.63 -12.42 -4.44
C THR A 281 -10.79 -11.19 -4.74
N LEU A 282 -11.11 -10.42 -5.80
CA LEU A 282 -10.42 -9.17 -6.12
C LEU A 282 -10.52 -8.16 -4.98
N ASN A 283 -11.74 -7.92 -4.50
CA ASN A 283 -11.98 -6.95 -3.44
C ASN A 283 -11.38 -7.41 -2.09
N THR A 284 -11.36 -8.71 -1.80
CA THR A 284 -10.71 -9.23 -0.59
C THR A 284 -9.20 -8.96 -0.61
N VAL A 285 -8.53 -9.19 -1.72
CA VAL A 285 -7.08 -8.90 -1.86
C VAL A 285 -6.82 -7.41 -1.71
N SER A 286 -7.56 -6.54 -2.42
CA SER A 286 -7.40 -5.08 -2.31
C SER A 286 -7.67 -4.58 -0.89
N ALA A 287 -8.77 -5.01 -0.26
CA ALA A 287 -9.14 -4.59 1.08
C ALA A 287 -8.09 -5.02 2.13
N LEU A 288 -7.60 -6.26 2.04
CA LEU A 288 -6.54 -6.74 2.93
C LEU A 288 -5.24 -5.95 2.74
N GLY A 289 -4.89 -5.56 1.52
CA GLY A 289 -3.72 -4.70 1.26
C GLY A 289 -3.82 -3.37 1.99
N LEU A 290 -4.94 -2.68 1.88
CA LEU A 290 -5.16 -1.39 2.54
C LEU A 290 -5.21 -1.54 4.07
N LEU A 291 -5.90 -2.56 4.59
CA LEU A 291 -5.97 -2.84 6.03
C LEU A 291 -4.59 -3.20 6.59
N PHE A 292 -3.82 -4.06 5.93
CA PHE A 292 -2.49 -4.41 6.36
C PHE A 292 -1.54 -3.22 6.38
N ASN A 293 -1.58 -2.36 5.35
CA ASN A 293 -0.74 -1.15 5.35
C ASN A 293 -1.14 -0.21 6.48
N GLY A 294 -2.42 0.11 6.63
CA GLY A 294 -2.90 1.06 7.63
C GLY A 294 -2.71 0.56 9.07
N ILE A 295 -3.02 -0.71 9.33
CA ILE A 295 -2.99 -1.28 10.68
C ILE A 295 -1.58 -1.72 11.09
N ILE A 296 -0.80 -2.32 10.19
CA ILE A 296 0.48 -2.96 10.53
C ILE A 296 1.65 -2.31 9.82
N GLY A 297 1.60 -2.20 8.48
CA GLY A 297 2.76 -1.84 7.67
C GLY A 297 3.34 -0.48 7.99
N ALA A 298 2.51 0.56 7.91
CA ALA A 298 2.93 1.93 8.20
C ALA A 298 3.35 2.09 9.66
N GLN A 299 2.67 1.42 10.59
CA GLN A 299 2.99 1.48 12.02
C GLN A 299 4.32 0.81 12.34
N VAL A 300 4.62 -0.34 11.74
CA VAL A 300 5.91 -1.03 11.91
C VAL A 300 7.06 -0.16 11.39
N LEU A 301 6.87 0.52 10.25
CA LEU A 301 7.85 1.49 9.76
C LEU A 301 7.99 2.69 10.71
N GLY A 302 6.90 3.16 11.30
CA GLY A 302 6.92 4.22 12.31
C GLY A 302 7.70 3.83 13.56
N VAL A 303 7.46 2.63 14.10
CA VAL A 303 8.23 2.09 15.24
C VAL A 303 9.72 1.96 14.91
N ALA A 304 10.05 1.50 13.68
CA ALA A 304 11.44 1.42 13.25
C ALA A 304 12.10 2.80 13.18
N PHE A 305 11.35 3.82 12.74
CA PHE A 305 11.81 5.21 12.74
C PHE A 305 12.03 5.74 14.16
N ASP A 306 11.02 5.61 15.03
CA ASP A 306 11.09 6.08 16.41
C ASP A 306 12.30 5.47 17.15
N ASN A 307 12.50 4.15 17.01
CA ASN A 307 13.65 3.46 17.60
C ASN A 307 14.99 3.97 17.05
N SER A 308 15.07 4.21 15.73
CA SER A 308 16.31 4.69 15.12
C SER A 308 16.63 6.12 15.54
N ILE A 309 15.66 7.05 15.50
CA ILE A 309 15.89 8.45 15.87
C ILE A 309 16.22 8.57 17.36
N HIS A 310 15.49 7.84 18.23
CA HIS A 310 15.72 7.85 19.66
C HIS A 310 17.14 7.36 19.98
N SER A 311 17.55 6.21 19.42
CA SER A 311 18.90 5.67 19.67
C SER A 311 20.02 6.62 19.25
N GLN A 312 19.87 7.33 18.12
CA GLN A 312 20.86 8.28 17.64
C GLN A 312 20.93 9.55 18.51
N ILE A 313 19.80 9.96 19.07
CA ILE A 313 19.77 11.13 19.98
C ILE A 313 20.35 10.73 21.34
N VAL A 314 20.00 9.56 21.89
CA VAL A 314 20.57 9.03 23.16
C VAL A 314 22.09 8.95 23.08
N GLU A 315 22.67 8.55 21.97
CA GLU A 315 24.11 8.46 21.78
C GLU A 315 24.81 9.83 21.87
N LYS A 316 24.13 10.90 21.43
CA LYS A 316 24.70 12.27 21.37
C LYS A 316 24.35 13.11 22.59
N ASP A 317 23.11 13.09 23.02
CA ASP A 317 22.57 13.83 24.16
C ASP A 317 21.48 13.02 24.87
N PRO A 318 21.86 12.22 25.89
CA PRO A 318 20.92 11.43 26.68
C PRO A 318 19.86 12.26 27.42
N ILE A 319 20.22 13.48 27.85
CA ILE A 319 19.33 14.37 28.60
C ILE A 319 18.22 14.88 27.69
N PHE A 320 18.59 15.32 26.48
CA PHE A 320 17.63 15.72 25.48
C PHE A 320 16.72 14.54 25.07
N ALA A 321 17.28 13.35 24.87
CA ALA A 321 16.52 12.16 24.53
C ALA A 321 15.45 11.86 25.59
N GLU A 322 15.82 11.86 26.88
CA GLU A 322 14.90 11.61 27.99
C GLU A 322 13.80 12.68 28.07
N ALA A 323 14.16 13.94 27.94
CA ALA A 323 13.23 15.07 28.04
C ALA A 323 12.24 15.15 26.86
N ALA A 324 12.68 14.75 25.66
CA ALA A 324 11.90 14.85 24.43
C ALA A 324 11.15 13.56 24.06
N SER A 325 11.32 12.46 24.81
CA SER A 325 10.73 11.15 24.51
C SER A 325 9.47 10.87 25.31
N GLN A 326 8.63 10.01 24.71
CA GLN A 326 7.51 9.37 25.41
C GLN A 326 7.41 7.91 24.98
N GLU A 327 7.18 7.00 25.96
CA GLU A 327 6.88 5.60 25.65
C GLU A 327 5.58 5.51 24.85
N LYS A 328 5.66 4.90 23.68
CA LYS A 328 4.52 4.49 22.87
C LYS A 328 4.43 2.98 22.83
N SER A 329 3.24 2.48 22.64
CA SER A 329 3.01 1.05 22.43
C SER A 329 2.18 0.83 21.18
N PHE A 330 2.62 -0.10 20.34
CA PHE A 330 1.88 -0.56 19.18
C PHE A 330 1.82 -2.08 19.19
N LEU A 331 0.62 -2.64 19.28
CA LEU A 331 0.38 -4.08 19.49
C LEU A 331 1.16 -4.59 20.71
N TRP A 332 2.19 -5.39 20.49
CA TRP A 332 3.10 -5.93 21.50
C TRP A 332 4.46 -5.21 21.56
N MET A 333 4.69 -4.26 20.67
CA MET A 333 5.93 -3.49 20.60
C MET A 333 5.81 -2.24 21.46
N LYS A 334 6.85 -1.97 22.23
CA LYS A 334 7.04 -0.72 22.97
C LYS A 334 8.25 -0.01 22.41
N ASN A 335 8.16 1.29 22.27
CA ASN A 335 9.23 2.13 21.76
C ASN A 335 9.16 3.52 22.41
N ASP A 336 10.32 4.15 22.55
CA ASP A 336 10.43 5.55 22.93
C ASP A 336 10.42 6.42 21.68
N ALA A 337 9.40 7.25 21.56
CA ALA A 337 9.26 8.14 20.42
C ALA A 337 9.60 9.57 20.81
N ILE A 338 10.38 10.25 20.00
CA ILE A 338 10.60 11.70 20.13
C ILE A 338 9.30 12.42 19.77
N ILE A 339 8.77 13.18 20.74
CA ILE A 339 7.53 13.93 20.58
C ILE A 339 7.85 15.36 20.15
N PRO A 340 7.33 15.87 19.02
CA PRO A 340 7.66 17.20 18.51
C PRO A 340 7.44 18.30 19.54
N GLU A 341 6.34 18.26 20.29
CA GLU A 341 5.99 19.24 21.30
C GLU A 341 6.97 19.24 22.49
N LEU A 342 7.42 18.07 22.93
CA LEU A 342 8.40 17.92 24.01
C LEU A 342 9.77 18.38 23.53
N LYS A 343 10.16 18.01 22.32
CA LYS A 343 11.39 18.44 21.66
C LYS A 343 11.44 19.97 21.58
N ASP A 344 10.38 20.60 21.04
CA ASP A 344 10.31 22.05 20.88
C ASP A 344 10.27 22.76 22.25
N SER A 345 9.58 22.19 23.22
CA SER A 345 9.57 22.68 24.60
C SER A 345 10.95 22.63 25.24
N TYR A 346 11.69 21.54 25.07
CA TYR A 346 13.07 21.41 25.57
C TYR A 346 14.00 22.44 24.93
N ILE A 347 14.03 22.52 23.60
CA ILE A 347 14.86 23.46 22.85
C ILE A 347 14.54 24.90 23.25
N ASN A 348 13.28 25.24 23.48
CA ASN A 348 12.84 26.57 23.88
C ASN A 348 13.03 26.85 25.38
N SER A 349 12.92 25.84 26.25
CA SER A 349 13.10 25.98 27.70
C SER A 349 14.59 26.03 28.10
N THR A 350 15.46 25.44 27.32
CA THR A 350 16.89 25.67 27.35
C THR A 350 17.22 27.13 26.95
N SER A 351 16.24 28.03 27.05
CA SER A 351 16.29 29.44 26.63
C SER A 351 17.13 30.37 27.53
N GLY A 352 17.93 29.81 28.46
CA GLY A 352 19.15 30.41 28.96
C GLY A 352 20.37 30.06 28.09
N ALA A 353 20.21 29.09 27.15
CA ALA A 353 21.19 28.69 26.16
C ALA A 353 21.33 29.76 25.07
N SER A 354 22.53 29.96 24.60
CA SER A 354 22.83 30.87 23.47
C SER A 354 22.04 30.40 22.23
N ALA A 355 21.75 31.30 21.30
CA ALA A 355 21.17 30.97 20.00
C ALA A 355 21.97 29.89 19.23
N GLU A 356 23.24 29.72 19.58
CA GLU A 356 24.14 28.70 19.04
C GLU A 356 23.78 27.30 19.54
N GLU A 357 23.46 27.11 20.84
CA GLU A 357 23.08 25.82 21.41
C GLU A 357 21.72 25.35 20.87
N GLN A 358 20.75 26.26 20.70
CA GLN A 358 19.47 25.93 20.06
C GLN A 358 19.65 25.48 18.61
N THR A 359 20.58 26.14 17.90
CA THR A 359 20.91 25.78 16.52
C THR A 359 21.60 24.42 16.45
N GLU A 360 22.48 24.12 17.41
CA GLU A 360 23.17 22.82 17.50
C GLU A 360 22.18 21.66 17.78
N LEU A 361 21.28 21.82 18.73
CA LEU A 361 20.24 20.83 19.05
C LEU A 361 19.31 20.58 17.85
N ASN A 362 18.90 21.63 17.13
CA ASN A 362 18.08 21.49 15.93
C ASN A 362 18.83 20.77 14.80
N ASN A 363 20.12 21.07 14.60
CA ASN A 363 20.95 20.41 13.62
C ASN A 363 21.20 18.94 13.96
N MET A 364 21.41 18.64 15.23
CA MET A 364 21.55 17.27 15.75
C MET A 364 20.29 16.46 15.47
N TYR A 365 19.12 17.02 15.82
CA TYR A 365 17.83 16.37 15.57
C TYR A 365 17.59 16.17 14.06
N SER A 366 17.80 17.19 13.26
CA SER A 366 17.61 17.12 11.80
C SER A 366 18.50 16.06 11.15
N THR A 367 19.75 15.93 11.62
CA THR A 367 20.68 14.89 11.14
C THR A 367 20.19 13.49 11.53
N ALA A 368 19.76 13.32 12.79
CA ALA A 368 19.21 12.05 13.29
C ALA A 368 17.90 11.68 12.54
N ASP A 369 17.05 12.66 12.27
CA ASP A 369 15.79 12.48 11.54
C ASP A 369 16.01 11.99 10.10
N VAL A 370 16.97 12.56 9.38
CA VAL A 370 17.32 12.10 8.03
C VAL A 370 17.92 10.70 8.07
N GLN A 371 18.81 10.42 9.02
CA GLN A 371 19.43 9.11 9.13
C GLN A 371 18.41 8.03 9.54
N ALA A 372 17.51 8.35 10.48
CA ALA A 372 16.42 7.44 10.85
C ALA A 372 15.51 7.11 9.65
N GLY A 373 15.21 8.09 8.79
CA GLY A 373 14.50 7.86 7.53
C GLY A 373 15.23 6.86 6.61
N ARG A 374 16.57 6.92 6.53
CA ARG A 374 17.40 5.97 5.77
C ARG A 374 17.34 4.56 6.38
N ASP A 375 17.42 4.47 7.70
CA ASP A 375 17.36 3.20 8.42
C ASP A 375 16.01 2.51 8.24
N VAL A 376 14.91 3.29 8.21
CA VAL A 376 13.57 2.78 7.86
C VAL A 376 13.56 2.19 6.45
N LEU A 377 14.12 2.87 5.46
CA LEU A 377 14.18 2.32 4.09
C LEU A 377 15.03 1.07 4.00
N ARG A 378 16.13 1.01 4.76
CA ARG A 378 16.94 -0.19 4.89
C ARG A 378 16.17 -1.35 5.51
N PHE A 379 15.46 -1.10 6.59
CA PHE A 379 14.57 -2.08 7.22
C PHE A 379 13.45 -2.52 6.26
N ALA A 380 12.84 -1.57 5.55
CA ALA A 380 11.76 -1.84 4.59
C ALA A 380 12.19 -2.78 3.45
N THR A 381 13.50 -2.95 3.18
CA THR A 381 14.03 -3.89 2.19
C THR A 381 13.61 -5.34 2.47
N VAL A 382 13.31 -5.67 3.72
CA VAL A 382 12.84 -7.01 4.11
C VAL A 382 11.54 -7.37 3.39
N PHE A 383 10.62 -6.44 3.20
CA PHE A 383 9.32 -6.70 2.59
C PHE A 383 9.45 -7.15 1.12
N PRO A 384 10.09 -6.39 0.22
CA PRO A 384 10.31 -6.87 -1.15
C PRO A 384 11.23 -8.07 -1.22
N GLY A 385 12.15 -8.26 -0.26
CA GLY A 385 12.94 -9.48 -0.14
C GLY A 385 12.07 -10.72 0.09
N ILE A 386 11.07 -10.66 0.98
CA ILE A 386 10.07 -11.70 1.17
C ILE A 386 9.30 -11.97 -0.12
N LEU A 387 8.88 -10.91 -0.83
CA LEU A 387 8.14 -11.03 -2.09
C LEU A 387 8.98 -11.75 -3.15
N PHE A 388 10.26 -11.38 -3.30
CA PHE A 388 11.18 -12.05 -4.23
C PHE A 388 11.26 -13.55 -3.95
N ILE A 389 11.46 -13.95 -2.69
CA ILE A 389 11.59 -15.36 -2.30
C ILE A 389 10.29 -16.13 -2.54
N VAL A 390 9.14 -15.59 -2.07
CA VAL A 390 7.86 -16.31 -2.13
C VAL A 390 7.34 -16.39 -3.57
N PHE A 391 7.40 -15.29 -4.35
CA PHE A 391 7.01 -15.34 -5.76
C PHE A 391 7.99 -16.16 -6.60
N GLY A 392 9.29 -16.18 -6.26
CA GLY A 392 10.26 -17.08 -6.86
C GLY A 392 9.88 -18.55 -6.62
N GLY A 393 9.48 -18.89 -5.40
CA GLY A 393 8.94 -20.21 -5.06
C GLY A 393 7.66 -20.56 -5.85
N LEU A 394 6.76 -19.58 -6.01
CA LEU A 394 5.54 -19.77 -6.82
C LEU A 394 5.86 -19.94 -8.32
N VAL A 395 6.83 -19.21 -8.87
CA VAL A 395 7.31 -19.41 -10.26
C VAL A 395 7.82 -20.83 -10.42
N PHE A 396 8.65 -21.31 -9.50
CA PHE A 396 9.16 -22.69 -9.51
C PHE A 396 8.01 -23.70 -9.41
N TYR A 397 7.07 -23.50 -8.49
CA TYR A 397 5.90 -24.35 -8.33
C TYR A 397 5.08 -24.43 -9.62
N PHE A 398 4.73 -23.28 -10.24
CA PHE A 398 3.96 -23.31 -11.48
C PHE A 398 4.71 -23.99 -12.61
N ASN A 399 6.03 -23.78 -12.72
CA ASN A 399 6.84 -24.46 -13.73
C ASN A 399 6.83 -25.98 -13.55
N SER A 400 6.85 -26.48 -12.31
CA SER A 400 6.83 -27.92 -12.02
C SER A 400 5.52 -28.61 -12.39
N ILE A 401 4.40 -27.84 -12.45
CA ILE A 401 3.07 -28.37 -12.82
C ILE A 401 2.67 -28.05 -14.28
N GLY A 402 3.62 -27.69 -15.14
CA GLY A 402 3.38 -27.46 -16.56
C GLY A 402 3.10 -26.00 -16.94
N GLY A 403 3.56 -25.05 -16.13
CA GLY A 403 3.51 -23.61 -16.37
C GLY A 403 2.28 -22.90 -15.79
N TYR A 404 2.41 -21.58 -15.67
CA TYR A 404 1.27 -20.74 -15.28
C TYR A 404 0.23 -20.67 -16.39
N LYS A 405 -1.03 -20.97 -16.07
CA LYS A 405 -2.14 -20.94 -17.03
C LYS A 405 -3.30 -20.12 -16.44
N PRO A 406 -3.72 -19.02 -17.09
CA PRO A 406 -4.96 -18.34 -16.76
C PRO A 406 -6.16 -19.26 -16.93
N ILE A 407 -7.15 -19.15 -16.07
CA ILE A 407 -8.41 -19.86 -16.15
C ILE A 407 -9.45 -18.94 -16.80
N ASN A 408 -10.13 -19.43 -17.86
CA ASN A 408 -11.25 -18.74 -18.50
C ASN A 408 -12.51 -19.60 -18.37
N LEU A 409 -13.38 -19.23 -17.44
CA LEU A 409 -14.57 -20.02 -17.11
C LEU A 409 -15.55 -20.16 -18.28
N VAL A 410 -15.65 -19.13 -19.13
CA VAL A 410 -16.59 -19.14 -20.27
C VAL A 410 -16.07 -20.07 -21.36
N GLU A 411 -14.75 -20.09 -21.62
CA GLU A 411 -14.14 -20.99 -22.60
C GLU A 411 -14.18 -22.46 -22.10
N GLU A 412 -13.87 -22.71 -20.82
CA GLU A 412 -13.98 -24.04 -20.22
C GLU A 412 -15.39 -24.60 -20.29
N LYS A 413 -16.42 -23.76 -20.03
CA LYS A 413 -17.82 -24.16 -20.14
C LYS A 413 -18.23 -24.50 -21.58
N LYS A 414 -17.68 -23.79 -22.57
CA LYS A 414 -17.92 -24.10 -24.00
C LYS A 414 -17.28 -25.42 -24.36
N ALA A 415 -16.02 -25.63 -23.97
CA ALA A 415 -15.31 -26.88 -24.24
C ALA A 415 -15.95 -28.10 -23.58
N ALA A 416 -16.56 -27.95 -22.41
CA ALA A 416 -17.30 -29.05 -21.72
C ALA A 416 -18.65 -29.41 -22.36
N LYS A 417 -19.16 -28.60 -23.30
CA LYS A 417 -20.43 -28.83 -24.01
C LYS A 417 -20.26 -29.41 -25.42
N THR A 418 -19.04 -29.38 -25.93
CA THR A 418 -18.60 -30.03 -27.18
C THR A 418 -18.03 -31.42 -26.90
#